data_35474b943844a227d16e499df548539b
#
_entry.id   35474b943844a227d16e499df548539b
#
_cell.length_a   1.000
_cell.length_b   1.000
_cell.length_c   1.000
_cell.angle_alpha   90.00
_cell.angle_beta   90.00
_cell.angle_gamma   90.00
#
_symmetry.space_group_name_H-M   'P 1'
#
loop_
_entity.id
_entity.type
_entity.pdbx_description
1 polymer ?
#
loop_
_entity_poly.entity_id
_entity_poly.type
_entity_poly.pdbx_seq_one_letter_code
_entity_poly.pdbx_strand_id
1 'polypeptide(L)'
;MTKPSPLAGKPAPAELLVDLARLERAYFEDRPDLSDPAQQVAFGTSGHRGSALRGSFNEPHILAMTQAICDWRRQAGIEGPLYMGKDTHALSGPAQQTALEVLAANGVETVVQEKDGFTPTPVISRAILVHNRGRKERLADGIVVTPSHNPPEDGGFKYNPPNGGPADTDVTGWVQDRANQMLRAGNAGVRRVLYEAALRADTTRQEDLVLPYVKDLRNVVDMEGIRDARLSLGVDPLGGAARHYWEPINAEYGIDVKVVNPVIDPRFAFMTVDHDGKIRMDCSSPWAMAGLVGLKDRFRVAFANDPDSDRHGIVTPSAGLMNPNHFLAVAIRYLLGHRPRWRSDAAVGKTLVSSSLIDRVVASLSRRLSEVPVGFKWFVPGLLDGSLCFGGEESAGASFLRLDGTVWTTDKDGPIMNLLAAEMTARTGKEPGEHYRELTAEFGSPLYTRIDAEASPAEKARLGKLSPDAVKDAELAGEPITAKLTRAPGNGASIGGLKVVAQNGWFAARPSGTEDIYKIYAESFRDDKHLAAIVAEARQIVARALAGKT
;
A
#
# COMPACT_ATOMS: atom_id res chain seq x y z
N MET A 1 15.37 -4.52 18.22
CA MET A 1 15.64 -4.23 16.79
C MET A 1 16.77 -5.16 16.35
N THR A 2 16.56 -5.91 15.30
CA THR A 2 17.66 -6.59 14.60
C THR A 2 18.65 -5.51 14.12
N LYS A 3 19.95 -5.76 14.25
CA LYS A 3 20.96 -4.81 13.76
C LYS A 3 20.78 -4.64 12.25
N PRO A 4 20.80 -3.40 11.74
CA PRO A 4 20.78 -3.18 10.29
C PRO A 4 21.92 -3.93 9.60
N SER A 5 21.68 -4.35 8.37
CA SER A 5 22.71 -4.94 7.51
C SER A 5 23.92 -4.01 7.39
N PRO A 6 25.16 -4.51 7.34
CA PRO A 6 26.35 -3.70 7.05
C PRO A 6 26.29 -2.96 5.71
N LEU A 7 25.41 -3.40 4.79
CA LEU A 7 25.17 -2.80 3.48
C LEU A 7 24.03 -1.77 3.50
N ALA A 8 23.27 -1.64 4.59
CA ALA A 8 22.13 -0.74 4.65
C ALA A 8 22.53 0.72 4.30
N GLY A 9 21.78 1.32 3.35
CA GLY A 9 22.02 2.67 2.83
C GLY A 9 23.20 2.78 1.84
N LYS A 10 23.86 1.68 1.48
CA LYS A 10 24.93 1.65 0.47
C LYS A 10 24.38 1.16 -0.87
N PRO A 11 25.01 1.54 -2.00
CA PRO A 11 24.68 0.97 -3.30
C PRO A 11 24.70 -0.55 -3.28
N ALA A 12 23.76 -1.18 -3.97
CA ALA A 12 23.69 -2.64 -4.02
C ALA A 12 24.91 -3.21 -4.78
N PRO A 13 25.69 -4.12 -4.17
CA PRO A 13 26.76 -4.79 -4.87
C PRO A 13 26.22 -5.78 -5.91
N ALA A 14 27.04 -6.11 -6.93
CA ALA A 14 26.63 -6.94 -8.08
C ALA A 14 26.07 -8.32 -7.67
N GLU A 15 26.55 -8.87 -6.58
CA GLU A 15 26.16 -10.19 -6.04
C GLU A 15 24.70 -10.21 -5.50
N LEU A 16 24.15 -9.05 -5.18
CA LEU A 16 22.74 -8.92 -4.76
C LEU A 16 21.78 -8.73 -5.94
N LEU A 17 22.29 -8.45 -7.14
CA LEU A 17 21.44 -8.23 -8.30
C LEU A 17 20.87 -9.56 -8.79
N VAL A 18 19.56 -9.58 -9.00
CA VAL A 18 18.86 -10.75 -9.53
C VAL A 18 19.30 -11.07 -10.97
N ASP A 19 19.52 -12.34 -11.26
CA ASP A 19 19.71 -12.83 -12.62
C ASP A 19 18.34 -12.92 -13.31
N LEU A 20 18.06 -11.94 -14.19
CA LEU A 20 16.78 -11.82 -14.88
C LEU A 20 16.49 -13.02 -15.79
N ALA A 21 17.49 -13.54 -16.47
CA ALA A 21 17.29 -14.67 -17.39
C ALA A 21 16.96 -15.97 -16.62
N ARG A 22 17.58 -16.18 -15.47
CA ARG A 22 17.25 -17.29 -14.56
C ARG A 22 15.86 -17.12 -13.97
N LEU A 23 15.50 -15.90 -13.53
CA LEU A 23 14.21 -15.59 -12.93
C LEU A 23 13.07 -15.84 -13.92
N GLU A 24 13.22 -15.38 -15.17
CA GLU A 24 12.23 -15.57 -16.23
C GLU A 24 12.10 -17.05 -16.62
N ARG A 25 13.22 -17.77 -16.78
CA ARG A 25 13.17 -19.23 -17.01
C ARG A 25 12.42 -19.95 -15.89
N ALA A 26 12.74 -19.65 -14.63
CA ALA A 26 12.06 -20.25 -13.50
C ALA A 26 10.54 -19.96 -13.51
N TYR A 27 10.13 -18.76 -13.97
CA TYR A 27 8.72 -18.42 -14.09
C TYR A 27 7.97 -19.36 -15.06
N PHE A 28 8.53 -19.64 -16.22
CA PHE A 28 7.86 -20.45 -17.25
C PHE A 28 8.09 -21.96 -17.07
N GLU A 29 9.26 -22.39 -16.63
CA GLU A 29 9.69 -23.80 -16.63
C GLU A 29 9.48 -24.51 -15.30
N ASP A 30 9.67 -23.82 -14.17
CA ASP A 30 9.55 -24.44 -12.84
C ASP A 30 8.08 -24.66 -12.46
N ARG A 31 7.83 -25.71 -11.68
CA ARG A 31 6.50 -26.06 -11.19
C ARG A 31 6.49 -26.01 -9.66
N PRO A 32 5.41 -25.47 -9.04
CA PRO A 32 5.32 -25.42 -7.58
C PRO A 32 5.20 -26.83 -7.00
N ASP A 33 5.87 -27.04 -5.86
CA ASP A 33 5.59 -28.19 -5.00
C ASP A 33 4.39 -27.87 -4.11
N LEU A 34 3.24 -28.42 -4.48
CA LEU A 34 1.99 -28.16 -3.76
C LEU A 34 1.88 -28.88 -2.41
N SER A 35 2.85 -29.73 -2.05
CA SER A 35 2.97 -30.28 -0.70
C SER A 35 3.56 -29.25 0.28
N ASP A 36 4.28 -28.23 -0.23
CA ASP A 36 4.77 -27.08 0.53
C ASP A 36 3.71 -25.95 0.53
N PRO A 37 3.09 -25.62 1.67
CA PRO A 37 2.13 -24.52 1.75
C PRO A 37 2.69 -23.15 1.31
N ALA A 38 4.00 -22.93 1.40
CA ALA A 38 4.66 -21.70 0.97
C ALA A 38 4.67 -21.50 -0.55
N GLN A 39 4.45 -22.58 -1.30
CA GLN A 39 4.37 -22.59 -2.75
C GLN A 39 2.92 -22.65 -3.27
N GLN A 40 1.92 -22.56 -2.40
CA GLN A 40 0.52 -22.44 -2.80
C GLN A 40 0.13 -20.98 -2.99
N VAL A 41 -0.98 -20.73 -3.69
CA VAL A 41 -1.57 -19.39 -3.75
C VAL A 41 -2.04 -18.99 -2.36
N ALA A 42 -1.56 -17.84 -1.88
CA ALA A 42 -1.98 -17.24 -0.63
C ALA A 42 -2.19 -15.74 -0.81
N PHE A 43 -3.43 -15.27 -0.69
CA PHE A 43 -3.72 -13.84 -0.74
C PHE A 43 -3.47 -13.23 0.64
N GLY A 44 -2.46 -12.34 0.69
CA GLY A 44 -2.21 -11.50 1.86
C GLY A 44 -3.19 -10.32 1.95
N THR A 45 -2.74 -9.23 2.57
CA THR A 45 -3.57 -8.02 2.75
C THR A 45 -3.99 -7.36 1.42
N SER A 46 -3.20 -7.53 0.35
CA SER A 46 -3.42 -6.86 -0.93
C SER A 46 -3.01 -7.70 -2.14
N GLY A 47 -3.23 -9.02 -2.13
CA GLY A 47 -2.92 -9.90 -3.26
C GLY A 47 -1.94 -11.02 -2.90
N HIS A 48 -1.69 -11.90 -3.87
CA HIS A 48 -0.67 -12.94 -3.79
C HIS A 48 0.70 -12.36 -4.17
N ARG A 49 1.74 -12.73 -3.41
CA ARG A 49 3.14 -12.35 -3.68
C ARG A 49 4.05 -13.56 -3.49
N GLY A 50 5.09 -13.63 -4.30
CA GLY A 50 6.07 -14.71 -4.22
C GLY A 50 7.21 -14.50 -5.20
N SER A 51 8.07 -15.52 -5.35
CA SER A 51 9.17 -15.49 -6.32
C SER A 51 9.18 -16.78 -7.14
N ALA A 52 9.49 -16.65 -8.42
CA ALA A 52 9.65 -17.80 -9.30
C ALA A 52 10.76 -18.73 -8.83
N LEU A 53 11.86 -18.16 -8.33
CA LEU A 53 13.00 -18.91 -7.80
C LEU A 53 12.69 -19.72 -6.52
N ARG A 54 11.58 -19.41 -5.84
CA ARG A 54 11.10 -20.14 -4.66
C ARG A 54 9.85 -21.00 -4.95
N GLY A 55 9.46 -21.13 -6.22
CA GLY A 55 8.28 -21.90 -6.61
C GLY A 55 6.95 -21.31 -6.12
N SER A 56 6.91 -20.02 -5.76
CA SER A 56 5.71 -19.38 -5.20
C SER A 56 5.10 -18.28 -6.09
N PHE A 57 5.67 -18.03 -7.28
CA PHE A 57 5.13 -17.12 -8.29
C PHE A 57 5.58 -17.54 -9.68
N ASN A 58 5.07 -18.63 -10.19
CA ASN A 58 5.38 -19.19 -11.51
C ASN A 58 4.15 -19.11 -12.41
N GLU A 59 4.30 -19.36 -13.72
CA GLU A 59 3.21 -19.33 -14.69
C GLU A 59 1.97 -20.15 -14.23
N PRO A 60 2.11 -21.37 -13.66
CA PRO A 60 0.95 -22.12 -13.15
C PRO A 60 0.09 -21.35 -12.15
N HIS A 61 0.70 -20.51 -11.28
CA HIS A 61 -0.04 -19.68 -10.32
C HIS A 61 -0.89 -18.63 -11.04
N ILE A 62 -0.31 -17.95 -12.04
CA ILE A 62 -1.01 -16.90 -12.78
C ILE A 62 -2.15 -17.49 -13.62
N LEU A 63 -1.93 -18.64 -14.25
CA LEU A 63 -2.97 -19.38 -14.95
C LEU A 63 -4.15 -19.69 -14.02
N ALA A 64 -3.86 -20.26 -12.86
CA ALA A 64 -4.87 -20.65 -11.86
C ALA A 64 -5.62 -19.43 -11.30
N MET A 65 -4.89 -18.40 -10.86
CA MET A 65 -5.49 -17.20 -10.28
C MET A 65 -6.34 -16.44 -11.29
N THR A 66 -5.87 -16.28 -12.53
CA THR A 66 -6.62 -15.57 -13.56
C THR A 66 -7.89 -16.32 -13.93
N GLN A 67 -7.83 -17.65 -14.08
CA GLN A 67 -9.03 -18.46 -14.32
C GLN A 67 -10.00 -18.41 -13.12
N ALA A 68 -9.48 -18.42 -11.89
CA ALA A 68 -10.33 -18.27 -10.70
C ALA A 68 -11.04 -16.90 -10.68
N ILE A 69 -10.35 -15.81 -11.08
CA ILE A 69 -10.99 -14.50 -11.23
C ILE A 69 -12.05 -14.51 -12.33
N CYS A 70 -11.81 -15.16 -13.47
CA CYS A 70 -12.83 -15.33 -14.52
C CYS A 70 -14.07 -16.10 -14.00
N ASP A 71 -13.85 -17.13 -13.18
CA ASP A 71 -14.92 -17.90 -12.56
C ASP A 71 -15.69 -17.05 -11.54
N TRP A 72 -14.99 -16.28 -10.71
CA TRP A 72 -15.58 -15.33 -9.77
C TRP A 72 -16.43 -14.27 -10.47
N ARG A 73 -15.90 -13.64 -11.52
CA ARG A 73 -16.62 -12.64 -12.32
C ARG A 73 -17.96 -13.19 -12.82
N ARG A 74 -17.97 -14.41 -13.35
CA ARG A 74 -19.21 -15.08 -13.79
C ARG A 74 -20.19 -15.29 -12.64
N GLN A 75 -19.69 -15.75 -11.49
CA GLN A 75 -20.53 -15.98 -10.30
C GLN A 75 -21.10 -14.66 -9.74
N ALA A 76 -20.30 -13.59 -9.76
CA ALA A 76 -20.67 -12.28 -9.23
C ALA A 76 -21.42 -11.39 -10.24
N GLY A 77 -21.63 -11.86 -11.49
CA GLY A 77 -22.29 -11.08 -12.55
C GLY A 77 -21.49 -9.85 -12.99
N ILE A 78 -20.15 -9.92 -12.94
CA ILE A 78 -19.27 -8.82 -13.40
C ILE A 78 -19.01 -9.00 -14.89
N GLU A 79 -19.64 -8.16 -15.71
CA GLU A 79 -19.65 -8.28 -17.18
C GLU A 79 -18.97 -7.10 -17.89
N GLY A 80 -18.56 -6.06 -17.18
CA GLY A 80 -17.87 -4.90 -17.75
C GLY A 80 -16.39 -5.20 -18.04
N PRO A 81 -15.62 -4.20 -18.52
CA PRO A 81 -14.22 -4.40 -18.81
C PRO A 81 -13.39 -4.65 -17.54
N LEU A 82 -12.34 -5.46 -17.70
CA LEU A 82 -11.30 -5.62 -16.69
C LEU A 82 -10.13 -4.72 -17.05
N TYR A 83 -9.81 -3.76 -16.19
CA TYR A 83 -8.60 -2.94 -16.33
C TYR A 83 -7.40 -3.67 -15.76
N MET A 84 -6.32 -3.81 -16.52
CA MET A 84 -5.13 -4.50 -16.06
C MET A 84 -3.89 -3.63 -16.18
N GLY A 85 -3.22 -3.41 -15.04
CA GLY A 85 -1.95 -2.69 -14.94
C GLY A 85 -0.81 -3.60 -14.52
N LYS A 86 0.42 -3.15 -14.80
CA LYS A 86 1.66 -3.78 -14.30
C LYS A 86 2.64 -2.71 -13.82
N ASP A 87 3.46 -3.10 -12.84
CA ASP A 87 4.63 -2.31 -12.45
C ASP A 87 5.90 -2.74 -13.22
N THR A 88 7.05 -2.28 -12.75
CA THR A 88 8.34 -2.44 -13.40
C THR A 88 9.16 -3.66 -12.94
N HIS A 89 8.63 -4.49 -12.03
CA HIS A 89 9.30 -5.72 -11.64
C HIS A 89 9.42 -6.69 -12.80
N ALA A 90 10.51 -7.47 -12.81
CA ALA A 90 10.83 -8.40 -13.90
C ALA A 90 9.71 -9.40 -14.20
N LEU A 91 9.04 -9.91 -13.19
CA LEU A 91 7.96 -10.89 -13.34
C LEU A 91 6.60 -10.27 -13.71
N SER A 92 6.47 -8.93 -13.68
CA SER A 92 5.19 -8.28 -13.97
C SER A 92 4.79 -8.36 -15.44
N GLY A 93 5.77 -8.27 -16.36
CA GLY A 93 5.53 -8.48 -17.79
C GLY A 93 5.06 -9.90 -18.13
N PRO A 94 5.84 -10.94 -17.81
CA PRO A 94 5.45 -12.35 -18.01
C PRO A 94 4.09 -12.69 -17.37
N ALA A 95 3.81 -12.20 -16.16
CA ALA A 95 2.54 -12.47 -15.49
C ALA A 95 1.36 -11.75 -16.16
N GLN A 96 1.54 -10.51 -16.66
CA GLN A 96 0.52 -9.83 -17.46
C GLN A 96 0.24 -10.58 -18.77
N GLN A 97 1.28 -11.05 -19.44
CA GLN A 97 1.16 -11.87 -20.66
C GLN A 97 0.30 -13.11 -20.39
N THR A 98 0.67 -13.92 -19.39
CA THR A 98 -0.07 -15.14 -19.02
C THR A 98 -1.52 -14.84 -18.64
N ALA A 99 -1.77 -13.73 -17.91
CA ALA A 99 -3.11 -13.32 -17.54
C ALA A 99 -3.95 -12.94 -18.78
N LEU A 100 -3.39 -12.20 -19.74
CA LEU A 100 -4.08 -11.84 -20.99
C LEU A 100 -4.51 -13.07 -21.79
N GLU A 101 -3.68 -14.09 -21.88
CA GLU A 101 -3.98 -15.33 -22.58
C GLU A 101 -5.21 -16.03 -21.99
N VAL A 102 -5.33 -16.03 -20.65
CA VAL A 102 -6.49 -16.63 -19.95
C VAL A 102 -7.72 -15.74 -20.09
N LEU A 103 -7.59 -14.43 -19.91
CA LEU A 103 -8.71 -13.48 -20.01
C LEU A 103 -9.33 -13.51 -21.41
N ALA A 104 -8.51 -13.46 -22.46
CA ALA A 104 -8.97 -13.54 -23.85
C ALA A 104 -9.68 -14.86 -24.14
N ALA A 105 -9.14 -16.01 -23.67
CA ALA A 105 -9.75 -17.33 -23.84
C ALA A 105 -11.09 -17.47 -23.09
N ASN A 106 -11.32 -16.66 -22.06
CA ASN A 106 -12.58 -16.62 -21.31
C ASN A 106 -13.54 -15.51 -21.83
N GLY A 107 -13.18 -14.78 -22.89
CA GLY A 107 -14.01 -13.73 -23.49
C GLY A 107 -14.15 -12.49 -22.59
N VAL A 108 -13.19 -12.25 -21.70
CA VAL A 108 -13.20 -11.07 -20.81
C VAL A 108 -12.68 -9.86 -21.58
N GLU A 109 -13.52 -8.83 -21.69
CA GLU A 109 -13.08 -7.55 -22.21
C GLU A 109 -11.98 -6.97 -21.30
N THR A 110 -10.76 -6.83 -21.82
CA THR A 110 -9.59 -6.42 -21.03
C THR A 110 -8.97 -5.16 -21.60
N VAL A 111 -8.72 -4.17 -20.74
CA VAL A 111 -8.08 -2.90 -21.10
C VAL A 111 -6.71 -2.84 -20.46
N VAL A 112 -5.68 -2.65 -21.27
CA VAL A 112 -4.28 -2.47 -20.84
C VAL A 112 -3.71 -1.15 -21.34
N GLN A 113 -2.66 -0.65 -20.67
CA GLN A 113 -1.94 0.52 -21.15
C GLN A 113 -1.35 0.28 -22.55
N GLU A 114 -1.54 1.24 -23.44
CA GLU A 114 -0.94 1.20 -24.79
C GLU A 114 0.60 1.14 -24.74
N LYS A 115 1.22 0.68 -25.84
CA LYS A 115 2.68 0.62 -26.00
C LYS A 115 3.38 -0.20 -24.91
N ASP A 116 2.71 -1.23 -24.40
CA ASP A 116 3.21 -2.08 -23.32
C ASP A 116 3.64 -1.31 -22.05
N GLY A 117 3.01 -0.16 -21.78
CA GLY A 117 3.36 0.74 -20.70
C GLY A 117 3.03 0.21 -19.31
N PHE A 118 3.60 0.87 -18.31
CA PHE A 118 3.36 0.58 -16.89
C PHE A 118 2.17 1.39 -16.36
N THR A 119 1.43 0.82 -15.39
CA THR A 119 0.24 1.46 -14.84
C THR A 119 0.22 1.34 -13.31
N PRO A 120 0.29 2.47 -12.59
CA PRO A 120 0.15 2.52 -11.15
C PRO A 120 -1.16 1.93 -10.62
N THR A 121 -1.13 1.35 -9.43
CA THR A 121 -2.31 0.83 -8.72
C THR A 121 -3.46 1.85 -8.66
N PRO A 122 -3.24 3.14 -8.26
CA PRO A 122 -4.32 4.12 -8.20
C PRO A 122 -4.97 4.44 -9.55
N VAL A 123 -4.23 4.29 -10.64
CA VAL A 123 -4.77 4.53 -11.99
C VAL A 123 -5.80 3.48 -12.36
N ILE A 124 -5.55 2.21 -12.02
CA ILE A 124 -6.52 1.11 -12.19
C ILE A 124 -7.74 1.33 -11.31
N SER A 125 -7.54 1.64 -10.02
CA SER A 125 -8.64 1.97 -9.10
C SER A 125 -9.54 3.08 -9.68
N ARG A 126 -8.92 4.18 -10.13
CA ARG A 126 -9.64 5.30 -10.73
C ARG A 126 -10.38 4.90 -12.03
N ALA A 127 -9.75 4.13 -12.92
CA ALA A 127 -10.36 3.68 -14.17
C ALA A 127 -11.64 2.88 -13.91
N ILE A 128 -11.59 1.95 -12.95
CA ILE A 128 -12.75 1.17 -12.49
C ILE A 128 -13.86 2.11 -12.01
N LEU A 129 -13.55 3.04 -11.10
CA LEU A 129 -14.54 3.95 -10.51
C LEU A 129 -15.15 4.90 -11.54
N VAL A 130 -14.35 5.41 -12.48
CA VAL A 130 -14.84 6.27 -13.56
C VAL A 130 -15.78 5.50 -14.49
N HIS A 131 -15.42 4.27 -14.86
CA HIS A 131 -16.32 3.42 -15.67
C HIS A 131 -17.62 3.12 -14.93
N ASN A 132 -17.55 2.78 -13.65
CA ASN A 132 -18.70 2.33 -12.84
C ASN A 132 -19.62 3.48 -12.40
N ARG A 133 -19.21 4.74 -12.57
CA ARG A 133 -19.98 5.90 -12.11
C ARG A 133 -21.38 5.91 -12.73
N GLY A 134 -22.41 5.82 -11.88
CA GLY A 134 -23.82 5.81 -12.29
C GLY A 134 -24.30 4.52 -12.97
N ARG A 135 -23.45 3.51 -13.09
CA ARG A 135 -23.81 2.21 -13.66
C ARG A 135 -24.27 1.24 -12.58
N LYS A 136 -25.19 0.34 -12.93
CA LYS A 136 -25.64 -0.78 -12.09
C LYS A 136 -25.30 -2.14 -12.73
N GLU A 137 -25.02 -2.12 -14.02
CA GLU A 137 -24.75 -3.30 -14.85
C GLU A 137 -23.46 -3.09 -15.63
N ARG A 138 -22.87 -4.17 -16.14
CA ARG A 138 -21.59 -4.17 -16.85
C ARG A 138 -20.51 -3.40 -16.08
N LEU A 139 -20.43 -3.67 -14.78
CA LEU A 139 -19.44 -3.05 -13.90
C LEU A 139 -18.03 -3.55 -14.23
N ALA A 140 -17.09 -2.61 -14.28
CA ALA A 140 -15.68 -2.91 -14.44
C ALA A 140 -15.05 -3.32 -13.11
N ASP A 141 -13.96 -4.08 -13.21
CA ASP A 141 -13.05 -4.46 -12.15
C ASP A 141 -11.60 -4.41 -12.66
N GLY A 142 -10.61 -4.90 -11.89
CA GLY A 142 -9.24 -4.82 -12.35
C GLY A 142 -8.27 -5.79 -11.70
N ILE A 143 -7.13 -5.93 -12.38
CA ILE A 143 -5.95 -6.66 -11.89
C ILE A 143 -4.76 -5.71 -11.92
N VAL A 144 -3.94 -5.73 -10.86
CA VAL A 144 -2.65 -5.05 -10.84
C VAL A 144 -1.55 -6.08 -10.59
N VAL A 145 -0.65 -6.20 -11.57
CA VAL A 145 0.48 -7.12 -11.49
C VAL A 145 1.66 -6.40 -10.86
N THR A 146 1.87 -6.62 -9.57
CA THR A 146 2.88 -5.91 -8.76
C THR A 146 3.13 -6.60 -7.43
N PRO A 147 4.38 -6.74 -6.97
CA PRO A 147 4.71 -7.08 -5.60
C PRO A 147 4.88 -5.82 -4.70
N SER A 148 4.50 -4.60 -5.18
CA SER A 148 4.73 -3.31 -4.51
C SER A 148 6.24 -3.03 -4.30
N HIS A 149 6.69 -2.76 -3.09
CA HIS A 149 8.09 -2.46 -2.73
C HIS A 149 8.95 -3.69 -2.41
N ASN A 150 8.49 -4.90 -2.73
CA ASN A 150 9.23 -6.13 -2.47
C ASN A 150 10.52 -6.20 -3.31
N PRO A 151 11.47 -7.09 -2.95
CA PRO A 151 12.71 -7.28 -3.70
C PRO A 151 12.50 -7.58 -5.20
N PRO A 152 13.51 -7.30 -6.05
CA PRO A 152 13.43 -7.45 -7.51
C PRO A 152 13.05 -8.84 -8.03
N GLU A 153 13.35 -9.89 -7.26
CA GLU A 153 13.03 -11.28 -7.59
C GLU A 153 11.57 -11.67 -7.31
N ASP A 154 10.81 -10.80 -6.68
CA ASP A 154 9.42 -11.06 -6.35
C ASP A 154 8.48 -10.62 -7.47
N GLY A 155 7.35 -11.31 -7.58
CA GLY A 155 6.17 -10.93 -8.34
C GLY A 155 4.95 -10.83 -7.45
N GLY A 156 3.90 -10.19 -7.95
CA GLY A 156 2.65 -10.05 -7.21
C GLY A 156 1.45 -9.92 -8.14
N PHE A 157 0.26 -10.29 -7.63
CA PHE A 157 -0.98 -10.31 -8.37
C PHE A 157 -2.13 -9.87 -7.47
N LYS A 158 -2.69 -8.68 -7.74
CA LYS A 158 -3.76 -8.06 -6.97
C LYS A 158 -5.06 -8.08 -7.78
N TYR A 159 -6.19 -8.20 -7.11
CA TYR A 159 -7.52 -8.07 -7.71
C TYR A 159 -8.30 -6.94 -7.03
N ASN A 160 -8.84 -6.04 -7.85
CA ASN A 160 -9.67 -4.92 -7.43
C ASN A 160 -11.09 -5.11 -8.00
N PRO A 161 -12.10 -5.45 -7.17
CA PRO A 161 -13.49 -5.62 -7.56
C PRO A 161 -14.13 -4.29 -8.01
N PRO A 162 -15.42 -4.27 -8.42
CA PRO A 162 -16.08 -3.08 -8.96
C PRO A 162 -16.10 -1.84 -8.07
N ASN A 163 -15.82 -1.97 -6.78
CA ASN A 163 -15.63 -0.83 -5.88
C ASN A 163 -14.26 -0.13 -6.04
N GLY A 164 -13.38 -0.64 -6.91
CA GLY A 164 -12.07 -0.06 -7.26
C GLY A 164 -10.96 -0.23 -6.24
N GLY A 165 -11.27 -0.70 -5.03
CA GLY A 165 -10.28 -0.90 -3.96
C GLY A 165 -9.78 -2.33 -3.87
N PRO A 166 -8.90 -2.64 -2.90
CA PRO A 166 -8.46 -4.01 -2.65
C PRO A 166 -9.63 -4.93 -2.31
N ALA A 167 -9.65 -6.12 -2.89
CA ALA A 167 -10.69 -7.11 -2.64
C ALA A 167 -10.76 -7.52 -1.17
N ASP A 168 -11.98 -7.73 -0.67
CA ASP A 168 -12.21 -8.20 0.70
C ASP A 168 -11.89 -9.70 0.84
N THR A 169 -11.83 -10.18 2.07
CA THR A 169 -11.38 -11.54 2.42
C THR A 169 -12.29 -12.64 1.91
N ASP A 170 -13.58 -12.40 1.73
CA ASP A 170 -14.49 -13.34 1.10
C ASP A 170 -14.14 -13.59 -0.37
N VAL A 171 -13.86 -12.51 -1.12
CA VAL A 171 -13.43 -12.57 -2.53
C VAL A 171 -12.05 -13.21 -2.65
N THR A 172 -11.07 -12.69 -1.88
CA THR A 172 -9.69 -13.20 -1.96
C THR A 172 -9.59 -14.65 -1.49
N GLY A 173 -10.33 -15.03 -0.45
CA GLY A 173 -10.40 -16.42 0.02
C GLY A 173 -11.01 -17.35 -1.03
N TRP A 174 -12.11 -16.96 -1.65
CA TRP A 174 -12.72 -17.74 -2.73
C TRP A 174 -11.77 -17.92 -3.93
N VAL A 175 -11.14 -16.84 -4.38
CA VAL A 175 -10.18 -16.89 -5.50
C VAL A 175 -8.97 -17.77 -5.15
N GLN A 176 -8.43 -17.65 -3.94
CA GLN A 176 -7.32 -18.47 -3.44
C GLN A 176 -7.67 -19.96 -3.45
N ASP A 177 -8.82 -20.33 -2.86
CA ASP A 177 -9.23 -21.71 -2.76
C ASP A 177 -9.47 -22.33 -4.14
N ARG A 178 -10.12 -21.56 -5.04
CA ARG A 178 -10.36 -21.96 -6.42
C ARG A 178 -9.06 -22.11 -7.21
N ALA A 179 -8.14 -21.19 -7.08
CA ALA A 179 -6.82 -21.26 -7.73
C ALA A 179 -6.02 -22.47 -7.23
N ASN A 180 -5.98 -22.71 -5.92
CA ASN A 180 -5.31 -23.88 -5.36
C ASN A 180 -5.96 -25.21 -5.78
N GLN A 181 -7.27 -25.24 -5.96
CA GLN A 181 -7.95 -26.41 -6.55
C GLN A 181 -7.47 -26.67 -7.98
N MET A 182 -7.35 -25.62 -8.80
CA MET A 182 -6.86 -25.74 -10.18
C MET A 182 -5.39 -26.19 -10.23
N LEU A 183 -4.53 -25.63 -9.38
CA LEU A 183 -3.12 -26.03 -9.28
C LEU A 183 -3.00 -27.53 -8.98
N ARG A 184 -3.76 -28.05 -7.99
CA ARG A 184 -3.77 -29.50 -7.67
C ARG A 184 -4.26 -30.37 -8.82
N ALA A 185 -5.10 -29.83 -9.69
CA ALA A 185 -5.55 -30.50 -10.92
C ALA A 185 -4.61 -30.27 -12.12
N GLY A 186 -3.40 -29.73 -11.90
CA GLY A 186 -2.45 -29.42 -12.97
C GLY A 186 -2.97 -28.38 -13.96
N ASN A 187 -3.85 -27.49 -13.52
CA ASN A 187 -4.49 -26.45 -14.35
C ASN A 187 -5.34 -27.01 -15.54
N ALA A 188 -5.77 -28.25 -15.47
CA ALA A 188 -6.50 -28.92 -16.57
C ALA A 188 -7.80 -28.20 -17.00
N GLY A 189 -8.39 -27.37 -16.13
CA GLY A 189 -9.61 -26.59 -16.40
C GLY A 189 -9.34 -25.14 -16.86
N VAL A 190 -8.09 -24.70 -16.96
CA VAL A 190 -7.74 -23.36 -17.37
C VAL A 190 -7.86 -23.21 -18.88
N ARG A 191 -8.59 -22.20 -19.34
CA ARG A 191 -8.68 -21.83 -20.74
C ARG A 191 -7.55 -20.86 -21.07
N ARG A 192 -6.86 -21.10 -22.17
CA ARG A 192 -5.72 -20.31 -22.62
C ARG A 192 -5.68 -20.23 -24.14
N VAL A 193 -5.28 -19.09 -24.67
CA VAL A 193 -4.88 -18.89 -26.07
C VAL A 193 -3.42 -18.45 -26.11
N LEU A 194 -2.78 -18.47 -27.29
CA LEU A 194 -1.42 -17.92 -27.43
C LEU A 194 -1.45 -16.40 -27.26
N TYR A 195 -0.38 -15.83 -26.72
CA TYR A 195 -0.26 -14.40 -26.41
C TYR A 195 -0.55 -13.50 -27.61
N GLU A 196 -0.01 -13.83 -28.78
CA GLU A 196 -0.25 -13.06 -30.01
C GLU A 196 -1.72 -13.10 -30.44
N ALA A 197 -2.43 -14.18 -30.13
CA ALA A 197 -3.87 -14.28 -30.34
C ALA A 197 -4.62 -13.47 -29.31
N ALA A 198 -4.20 -13.49 -28.06
CA ALA A 198 -4.77 -12.69 -26.99
C ALA A 198 -4.66 -11.18 -27.28
N LEU A 199 -3.50 -10.71 -27.74
CA LEU A 199 -3.29 -9.31 -28.14
C LEU A 199 -4.17 -8.83 -29.30
N ARG A 200 -4.53 -9.74 -30.20
CA ARG A 200 -5.38 -9.45 -31.37
C ARG A 200 -6.85 -9.77 -31.16
N ALA A 201 -7.20 -10.29 -30.00
CA ALA A 201 -8.60 -10.61 -29.69
C ALA A 201 -9.44 -9.32 -29.61
N ASP A 202 -10.67 -9.37 -30.13
CA ASP A 202 -11.62 -8.25 -30.06
C ASP A 202 -11.94 -7.84 -28.62
N THR A 203 -11.64 -8.71 -27.66
CA THR A 203 -11.81 -8.47 -26.23
C THR A 203 -10.61 -7.74 -25.59
N THR A 204 -9.47 -7.62 -26.26
CA THR A 204 -8.28 -6.94 -25.75
C THR A 204 -8.15 -5.55 -26.35
N ARG A 205 -8.20 -4.53 -25.50
CA ARG A 205 -8.05 -3.13 -25.91
C ARG A 205 -6.79 -2.54 -25.28
N GLN A 206 -6.05 -1.79 -26.09
CA GLN A 206 -4.93 -0.96 -25.64
C GLN A 206 -5.39 0.48 -25.62
N GLU A 207 -5.33 1.13 -24.45
CA GLU A 207 -5.81 2.50 -24.25
C GLU A 207 -4.76 3.33 -23.50
N ASP A 208 -4.78 4.65 -23.71
CA ASP A 208 -4.04 5.58 -22.85
C ASP A 208 -4.74 5.74 -21.51
N LEU A 209 -4.16 5.16 -20.46
CA LEU A 209 -4.63 5.31 -19.08
C LEU A 209 -3.92 6.47 -18.34
N VAL A 210 -2.83 7.04 -18.94
CA VAL A 210 -2.02 8.10 -18.34
C VAL A 210 -2.76 9.43 -18.37
N LEU A 211 -3.09 9.92 -19.57
CA LEU A 211 -3.70 11.25 -19.74
C LEU A 211 -5.04 11.42 -19.01
N PRO A 212 -5.96 10.44 -19.00
CA PRO A 212 -7.20 10.57 -18.22
C PRO A 212 -6.95 10.73 -16.71
N TYR A 213 -5.96 10.06 -16.14
CA TYR A 213 -5.56 10.22 -14.75
C TYR A 213 -4.94 11.61 -14.53
N VAL A 214 -3.95 11.98 -15.35
CA VAL A 214 -3.25 13.27 -15.26
C VAL A 214 -4.22 14.44 -15.34
N LYS A 215 -5.11 14.47 -16.34
CA LYS A 215 -6.07 15.56 -16.52
C LYS A 215 -7.05 15.71 -15.36
N ASP A 216 -7.34 14.63 -14.65
CA ASP A 216 -8.28 14.63 -13.53
C ASP A 216 -7.66 15.08 -12.20
N LEU A 217 -6.32 15.17 -12.10
CA LEU A 217 -5.63 15.60 -10.87
C LEU A 217 -6.09 16.96 -10.36
N ARG A 218 -6.48 17.88 -11.25
CA ARG A 218 -7.06 19.20 -10.88
C ARG A 218 -8.35 19.11 -10.04
N ASN A 219 -9.01 17.96 -10.03
CA ASN A 219 -10.20 17.74 -9.24
C ASN A 219 -9.92 17.20 -7.83
N VAL A 220 -8.68 16.89 -7.52
CA VAL A 220 -8.26 16.35 -6.22
C VAL A 220 -7.17 17.19 -5.55
N VAL A 221 -6.30 17.81 -6.34
CA VAL A 221 -5.20 18.68 -5.89
C VAL A 221 -5.31 20.05 -6.55
N ASP A 222 -4.95 21.10 -5.84
CA ASP A 222 -4.89 22.47 -6.38
C ASP A 222 -3.63 22.67 -7.24
N MET A 223 -3.70 22.18 -8.46
CA MET A 223 -2.60 22.24 -9.42
C MET A 223 -2.24 23.68 -9.84
N GLU A 224 -3.22 24.59 -9.84
CA GLU A 224 -3.00 26.00 -10.16
C GLU A 224 -2.18 26.68 -9.07
N GLY A 225 -2.50 26.43 -7.81
CA GLY A 225 -1.73 26.94 -6.67
C GLY A 225 -0.29 26.46 -6.68
N ILE A 226 -0.04 25.18 -7.04
CA ILE A 226 1.32 24.64 -7.19
C ILE A 226 2.08 25.35 -8.30
N ARG A 227 1.46 25.53 -9.48
CA ARG A 227 2.05 26.23 -10.63
C ARG A 227 2.47 27.66 -10.27
N ASP A 228 1.55 28.40 -9.67
CA ASP A 228 1.74 29.82 -9.39
C ASP A 228 2.82 30.08 -8.33
N ALA A 229 3.00 29.15 -7.41
CA ALA A 229 4.03 29.21 -6.38
C ALA A 229 5.45 28.96 -6.89
N ARG A 230 5.60 28.36 -8.08
CA ARG A 230 6.92 28.08 -8.73
C ARG A 230 7.91 27.40 -7.80
N LEU A 231 7.45 26.42 -7.04
CA LEU A 231 8.29 25.69 -6.09
C LEU A 231 9.38 24.87 -6.81
N SER A 232 10.55 24.76 -6.18
CA SER A 232 11.54 23.74 -6.58
C SER A 232 11.08 22.38 -6.07
N LEU A 233 10.64 21.50 -6.98
CA LEU A 233 10.10 20.18 -6.69
C LEU A 233 10.96 19.08 -7.29
N GLY A 234 11.16 18.00 -6.55
CA GLY A 234 11.86 16.81 -7.02
C GLY A 234 11.07 15.54 -6.80
N VAL A 235 11.24 14.53 -7.66
CA VAL A 235 10.64 13.22 -7.49
C VAL A 235 11.61 12.09 -7.83
N ASP A 236 11.64 11.07 -6.99
CA ASP A 236 12.22 9.77 -7.28
C ASP A 236 11.10 8.73 -7.36
N PRO A 237 10.74 8.26 -8.54
CA PRO A 237 9.74 7.20 -8.70
C PRO A 237 10.27 5.81 -8.30
N LEU A 238 11.47 5.71 -7.75
CA LEU A 238 12.18 4.48 -7.39
C LEU A 238 12.14 3.42 -8.51
N GLY A 239 12.24 3.88 -9.78
CA GLY A 239 12.16 3.03 -10.96
C GLY A 239 10.77 2.42 -11.23
N GLY A 240 9.73 2.92 -10.56
CA GLY A 240 8.38 2.36 -10.62
C GLY A 240 7.50 2.89 -11.76
N ALA A 241 6.25 2.44 -11.77
CA ALA A 241 5.26 2.70 -12.82
C ALA A 241 4.93 4.20 -12.99
N ALA A 242 5.03 5.02 -11.92
CA ALA A 242 4.80 6.47 -12.03
C ALA A 242 5.91 7.21 -12.80
N ARG A 243 7.02 6.55 -13.18
CA ARG A 243 8.13 7.22 -13.88
C ARG A 243 7.67 8.02 -15.10
N HIS A 244 6.74 7.49 -15.88
CA HIS A 244 6.24 8.12 -17.11
C HIS A 244 5.01 9.02 -16.89
N TYR A 245 4.63 9.30 -15.65
CA TYR A 245 3.49 10.18 -15.34
C TYR A 245 3.93 11.61 -15.08
N TRP A 246 5.18 11.85 -14.65
CA TRP A 246 5.63 13.16 -14.21
C TRP A 246 5.82 14.16 -15.36
N GLU A 247 6.29 13.72 -16.52
CA GLU A 247 6.39 14.58 -17.71
C GLU A 247 5.00 15.02 -18.21
N PRO A 248 3.99 14.13 -18.38
CA PRO A 248 2.62 14.53 -18.67
C PRO A 248 2.00 15.46 -17.61
N ILE A 249 2.27 15.24 -16.31
CA ILE A 249 1.82 16.13 -15.24
C ILE A 249 2.45 17.53 -15.40
N ASN A 250 3.76 17.61 -15.63
CA ASN A 250 4.44 18.87 -15.85
C ASN A 250 3.87 19.62 -17.06
N ALA A 251 3.66 18.92 -18.17
CA ALA A 251 3.12 19.49 -19.41
C ALA A 251 1.67 19.97 -19.26
N GLU A 252 0.80 19.17 -18.64
CA GLU A 252 -0.64 19.51 -18.48
C GLU A 252 -0.83 20.72 -17.58
N TYR A 253 -0.03 20.83 -16.50
CA TYR A 253 -0.25 21.83 -15.46
C TYR A 253 0.75 23.00 -15.50
N GLY A 254 1.78 22.96 -16.32
CA GLY A 254 2.81 23.99 -16.38
C GLY A 254 3.62 24.08 -15.08
N ILE A 255 3.85 22.95 -14.42
CA ILE A 255 4.71 22.82 -13.24
C ILE A 255 6.06 22.19 -13.63
N ASP A 256 7.03 22.23 -12.74
CA ASP A 256 8.38 21.72 -13.01
C ASP A 256 8.84 20.79 -11.87
N VAL A 257 8.32 19.56 -11.87
CA VAL A 257 8.79 18.50 -10.97
C VAL A 257 9.97 17.79 -11.64
N LYS A 258 11.14 17.85 -11.04
CA LYS A 258 12.37 17.23 -11.55
C LYS A 258 12.41 15.75 -11.18
N VAL A 259 12.38 14.86 -12.16
CA VAL A 259 12.65 13.44 -11.95
C VAL A 259 14.16 13.28 -11.69
N VAL A 260 14.53 12.90 -10.47
CA VAL A 260 15.95 12.80 -10.07
C VAL A 260 16.58 11.47 -10.45
N ASN A 261 15.78 10.43 -10.57
CA ASN A 261 16.18 9.10 -11.04
C ASN A 261 15.26 8.64 -12.16
N PRO A 262 15.64 8.81 -13.45
CA PRO A 262 14.80 8.44 -14.59
C PRO A 262 14.91 6.96 -14.98
N VAL A 263 15.76 6.17 -14.31
CA VAL A 263 16.09 4.80 -14.72
C VAL A 263 14.95 3.84 -14.37
N ILE A 264 14.55 3.00 -15.34
CA ILE A 264 13.79 1.78 -15.12
C ILE A 264 14.74 0.61 -15.39
N ASP A 265 15.06 -0.15 -14.35
CA ASP A 265 15.84 -1.38 -14.40
C ASP A 265 15.14 -2.43 -13.53
N PRO A 266 14.66 -3.54 -14.08
CA PRO A 266 13.97 -4.58 -13.32
C PRO A 266 14.81 -5.23 -12.21
N ARG A 267 16.14 -5.02 -12.20
CA ARG A 267 17.03 -5.41 -11.10
C ARG A 267 17.08 -4.38 -9.98
N PHE A 268 16.55 -3.15 -10.24
CA PHE A 268 16.64 -2.00 -9.33
C PHE A 268 18.08 -1.74 -8.85
N ALA A 269 19.07 -1.93 -9.74
CA ALA A 269 20.49 -1.84 -9.42
C ALA A 269 20.94 -0.45 -8.93
N PHE A 270 20.15 0.59 -9.21
CA PHE A 270 20.39 1.97 -8.75
C PHE A 270 19.98 2.21 -7.29
N MET A 271 19.24 1.27 -6.67
CA MET A 271 18.78 1.40 -5.29
C MET A 271 19.91 1.16 -4.28
N THR A 272 19.77 1.79 -3.14
CA THR A 272 20.54 1.45 -1.95
C THR A 272 19.89 0.27 -1.22
N VAL A 273 20.72 -0.55 -0.56
CA VAL A 273 20.28 -1.72 0.20
C VAL A 273 19.49 -1.27 1.43
N ASP A 274 18.38 -1.94 1.70
CA ASP A 274 17.54 -1.66 2.87
C ASP A 274 18.11 -2.31 4.15
N HIS A 275 17.47 -2.03 5.30
CA HIS A 275 17.91 -2.47 6.63
C HIS A 275 18.10 -3.99 6.75
N ASP A 276 17.34 -4.79 6.00
CA ASP A 276 17.39 -6.26 6.01
C ASP A 276 18.45 -6.85 5.07
N GLY A 277 19.22 -6.01 4.39
CA GLY A 277 20.25 -6.44 3.45
C GLY A 277 19.73 -6.76 2.04
N LYS A 278 18.49 -6.42 1.72
CA LYS A 278 17.88 -6.62 0.39
C LYS A 278 17.68 -5.29 -0.33
N ILE A 279 17.51 -5.38 -1.64
CA ILE A 279 17.01 -4.24 -2.43
C ILE A 279 15.50 -4.17 -2.20
N ARG A 280 15.01 -3.03 -1.68
CA ARG A 280 13.59 -2.74 -1.53
C ARG A 280 13.31 -1.32 -1.98
N MET A 281 12.20 -1.13 -2.66
CA MET A 281 11.76 0.18 -3.16
C MET A 281 10.75 0.80 -2.19
N ASP A 282 11.06 0.73 -0.87
CA ASP A 282 10.20 1.25 0.19
C ASP A 282 10.47 2.75 0.41
N CYS A 283 9.54 3.59 -0.05
CA CYS A 283 9.63 5.05 0.09
C CYS A 283 9.44 5.55 1.53
N SER A 284 9.18 4.69 2.50
CA SER A 284 9.20 5.00 3.94
C SER A 284 10.52 4.62 4.63
N SER A 285 11.39 3.86 3.96
CA SER A 285 12.68 3.44 4.52
C SER A 285 13.76 4.50 4.33
N PRO A 286 14.43 4.97 5.40
CA PRO A 286 15.55 5.90 5.28
C PRO A 286 16.75 5.30 4.53
N TRP A 287 16.86 3.98 4.49
CA TRP A 287 17.92 3.26 3.80
C TRP A 287 17.67 3.22 2.30
N ALA A 288 16.48 2.83 1.89
CA ALA A 288 16.08 2.82 0.47
C ALA A 288 16.05 4.26 -0.10
N MET A 289 15.67 5.24 0.71
CA MET A 289 15.54 6.66 0.33
C MET A 289 16.85 7.48 0.47
N ALA A 290 17.98 6.84 0.80
CA ALA A 290 19.24 7.52 1.06
C ALA A 290 19.65 8.47 -0.08
N GLY A 291 19.43 8.08 -1.34
CA GLY A 291 19.71 8.90 -2.52
C GLY A 291 18.90 10.19 -2.53
N LEU A 292 17.58 10.13 -2.37
CA LEU A 292 16.72 11.31 -2.37
C LEU A 292 16.93 12.18 -1.13
N VAL A 293 17.14 11.58 0.03
CA VAL A 293 17.47 12.30 1.28
C VAL A 293 18.76 13.10 1.13
N GLY A 294 19.76 12.58 0.41
CA GLY A 294 20.98 13.30 0.07
C GLY A 294 20.77 14.55 -0.79
N LEU A 295 19.59 14.69 -1.41
CA LEU A 295 19.21 15.85 -2.24
C LEU A 295 18.25 16.81 -1.54
N LYS A 296 17.94 16.62 -0.24
CA LYS A 296 16.90 17.34 0.50
C LYS A 296 16.99 18.86 0.41
N ASP A 297 18.21 19.41 0.35
CA ASP A 297 18.46 20.84 0.30
C ASP A 297 18.39 21.44 -1.13
N ARG A 298 18.22 20.61 -2.16
CA ARG A 298 18.06 21.04 -3.56
C ARG A 298 16.62 21.41 -3.92
N PHE A 299 15.66 20.92 -3.14
CA PHE A 299 14.25 21.08 -3.41
C PHE A 299 13.52 21.67 -2.21
N ARG A 300 12.49 22.47 -2.46
CA ARG A 300 11.59 22.91 -1.38
C ARG A 300 10.80 21.73 -0.81
N VAL A 301 10.39 20.82 -1.69
CA VAL A 301 9.84 19.50 -1.34
C VAL A 301 10.31 18.50 -2.38
N ALA A 302 10.76 17.35 -1.94
CA ALA A 302 10.97 16.18 -2.80
C ALA A 302 10.12 15.01 -2.33
N PHE A 303 9.76 14.12 -3.26
CA PHE A 303 8.90 13.01 -2.95
C PHE A 303 9.29 11.75 -3.73
N ALA A 304 8.80 10.61 -3.29
CA ALA A 304 9.00 9.32 -3.95
C ALA A 304 7.72 8.49 -3.98
N ASN A 305 7.72 7.50 -4.86
CA ASN A 305 6.69 6.46 -4.91
C ASN A 305 7.36 5.09 -4.99
N ASP A 306 6.71 4.07 -4.43
CA ASP A 306 7.10 2.68 -4.64
C ASP A 306 6.69 2.19 -6.06
N PRO A 307 7.13 1.01 -6.51
CA PRO A 307 6.98 0.61 -7.91
C PRO A 307 5.56 0.62 -8.48
N ASP A 308 4.53 0.32 -7.69
CA ASP A 308 3.13 0.44 -8.12
C ASP A 308 2.45 1.73 -7.69
N SER A 309 3.23 2.62 -7.07
CA SER A 309 2.87 4.00 -6.72
C SER A 309 1.64 4.12 -5.80
N ASP A 310 1.37 3.10 -5.01
CA ASP A 310 0.32 3.15 -3.99
C ASP A 310 0.82 3.80 -2.68
N ARG A 311 2.13 4.07 -2.57
CA ARG A 311 2.78 4.71 -1.42
C ARG A 311 3.49 6.01 -1.79
N HIS A 312 3.73 6.82 -0.76
CA HIS A 312 4.44 8.09 -0.86
C HIS A 312 5.62 8.16 0.10
N GLY A 313 6.67 8.87 -0.31
CA GLY A 313 7.76 9.30 0.57
C GLY A 313 7.93 10.81 0.44
N ILE A 314 7.96 11.54 1.55
CA ILE A 314 8.09 13.00 1.55
C ILE A 314 9.44 13.37 2.17
N VAL A 315 10.23 14.13 1.41
CA VAL A 315 11.54 14.62 1.84
C VAL A 315 11.54 16.14 1.82
N THR A 316 11.92 16.75 2.94
CA THR A 316 11.96 18.19 3.11
C THR A 316 13.29 18.65 3.71
N PRO A 317 13.71 19.91 3.48
CA PRO A 317 14.93 20.45 4.10
C PRO A 317 14.92 20.34 5.62
N SER A 318 13.79 20.60 6.26
CA SER A 318 13.70 20.70 7.72
C SER A 318 13.59 19.34 8.43
N ALA A 319 13.03 18.30 7.77
CA ALA A 319 12.78 17.01 8.39
C ALA A 319 13.58 15.85 7.75
N GLY A 320 14.20 16.08 6.59
CA GLY A 320 14.70 14.96 5.78
C GLY A 320 13.53 14.10 5.30
N LEU A 321 13.66 12.77 5.38
CA LEU A 321 12.54 11.86 5.12
C LEU A 321 11.54 11.92 6.28
N MET A 322 10.32 12.31 5.98
CA MET A 322 9.25 12.32 6.96
C MET A 322 8.76 10.89 7.25
N ASN A 323 8.57 10.58 8.54
CA ASN A 323 7.83 9.37 8.90
C ASN A 323 6.41 9.43 8.33
N PRO A 324 5.87 8.36 7.71
CA PRO A 324 4.51 8.36 7.16
C PRO A 324 3.44 8.80 8.16
N ASN A 325 3.48 8.36 9.41
CA ASN A 325 2.56 8.82 10.46
C ASN A 325 2.58 10.35 10.65
N HIS A 326 3.77 10.95 10.55
CA HIS A 326 3.93 12.40 10.70
C HIS A 326 3.28 13.14 9.54
N PHE A 327 3.55 12.67 8.30
CA PHE A 327 2.96 13.30 7.13
C PHE A 327 1.43 13.08 7.05
N LEU A 328 0.92 11.90 7.45
CA LEU A 328 -0.53 11.67 7.53
C LEU A 328 -1.21 12.68 8.47
N ALA A 329 -0.65 12.94 9.65
CA ALA A 329 -1.21 13.92 10.60
C ALA A 329 -1.22 15.34 10.02
N VAL A 330 -0.13 15.74 9.35
CA VAL A 330 -0.01 17.02 8.65
C VAL A 330 -1.02 17.12 7.50
N ALA A 331 -1.12 16.09 6.67
CA ALA A 331 -2.05 16.02 5.54
C ALA A 331 -3.51 16.16 6.02
N ILE A 332 -3.89 15.46 7.08
CA ILE A 332 -5.24 15.52 7.65
C ILE A 332 -5.54 16.92 8.17
N ARG A 333 -4.62 17.54 8.93
CA ARG A 333 -4.79 18.91 9.42
C ARG A 333 -4.99 19.91 8.27
N TYR A 334 -4.14 19.81 7.25
CA TYR A 334 -4.22 20.67 6.07
C TYR A 334 -5.52 20.47 5.30
N LEU A 335 -5.85 19.24 4.93
CA LEU A 335 -7.03 18.91 4.12
C LEU A 335 -8.33 19.40 4.79
N LEU A 336 -8.51 19.12 6.07
CA LEU A 336 -9.73 19.52 6.79
C LEU A 336 -9.87 21.05 6.93
N GLY A 337 -8.77 21.79 6.86
CA GLY A 337 -8.79 23.25 6.80
C GLY A 337 -8.98 23.83 5.39
N HIS A 338 -8.74 23.05 4.32
CA HIS A 338 -8.69 23.54 2.93
C HIS A 338 -9.66 22.84 1.97
N ARG A 339 -10.58 22.03 2.49
CA ARG A 339 -11.60 21.31 1.69
C ARG A 339 -13.02 21.67 2.17
N PRO A 340 -13.48 22.91 1.91
CA PRO A 340 -14.76 23.41 2.47
C PRO A 340 -16.01 22.70 1.91
N ARG A 341 -15.88 21.98 0.78
CA ARG A 341 -17.00 21.21 0.20
C ARG A 341 -17.16 19.82 0.79
N TRP A 342 -16.18 19.36 1.58
CA TRP A 342 -16.29 18.07 2.24
C TRP A 342 -17.37 18.11 3.32
N ARG A 343 -18.13 17.05 3.41
CA ARG A 343 -19.17 16.91 4.44
C ARG A 343 -18.55 17.10 5.83
N SER A 344 -19.23 17.87 6.67
CA SER A 344 -18.77 18.13 8.04
C SER A 344 -18.79 16.88 8.93
N ASP A 345 -19.65 15.89 8.62
CA ASP A 345 -19.79 14.62 9.31
C ASP A 345 -18.90 13.50 8.72
N ALA A 346 -18.19 13.75 7.62
CA ALA A 346 -17.25 12.78 7.07
C ALA A 346 -16.11 12.50 8.06
N ALA A 347 -15.85 11.22 8.30
CA ALA A 347 -14.81 10.78 9.23
C ALA A 347 -13.43 10.73 8.56
N VAL A 348 -12.39 10.75 9.40
CA VAL A 348 -11.01 10.45 9.02
C VAL A 348 -10.72 8.99 9.35
N GLY A 349 -10.25 8.21 8.39
CA GLY A 349 -9.86 6.81 8.55
C GLY A 349 -8.37 6.65 8.85
N LYS A 350 -8.03 5.84 9.86
CA LYS A 350 -6.66 5.37 10.12
C LYS A 350 -6.65 3.90 10.53
N THR A 351 -5.49 3.24 10.40
CA THR A 351 -5.32 1.89 10.97
C THR A 351 -5.04 1.97 12.47
N LEU A 352 -5.36 0.89 13.18
CA LEU A 352 -5.16 0.80 14.63
C LEU A 352 -3.67 0.90 15.05
N VAL A 353 -2.74 0.74 14.13
CA VAL A 353 -1.29 0.83 14.37
C VAL A 353 -0.69 2.16 13.89
N SER A 354 -1.50 3.03 13.28
CA SER A 354 -1.09 4.40 12.97
C SER A 354 -1.02 5.27 14.22
N SER A 355 -0.21 6.35 14.18
CA SER A 355 0.03 7.24 15.31
C SER A 355 -1.24 7.85 15.92
N SER A 356 -1.29 7.94 17.23
CA SER A 356 -2.32 8.68 17.97
C SER A 356 -2.18 10.21 17.87
N LEU A 357 -1.13 10.72 17.23
CA LEU A 357 -1.10 12.13 16.84
C LEU A 357 -2.28 12.48 15.92
N ILE A 358 -2.65 11.54 15.04
CA ILE A 358 -3.83 11.67 14.18
C ILE A 358 -5.10 11.83 15.01
N ASP A 359 -5.24 11.07 16.11
CA ASP A 359 -6.40 11.17 17.02
C ASP A 359 -6.52 12.57 17.63
N ARG A 360 -5.39 13.13 18.10
CA ARG A 360 -5.32 14.46 18.71
C ARG A 360 -5.67 15.55 17.68
N VAL A 361 -5.13 15.44 16.46
CA VAL A 361 -5.44 16.35 15.34
C VAL A 361 -6.91 16.30 14.97
N VAL A 362 -7.47 15.11 14.77
CA VAL A 362 -8.90 14.93 14.40
C VAL A 362 -9.83 15.45 15.48
N ALA A 363 -9.51 15.18 16.77
CA ALA A 363 -10.29 15.68 17.90
C ALA A 363 -10.26 17.21 17.98
N SER A 364 -9.10 17.85 17.77
CA SER A 364 -8.98 19.33 17.78
C SER A 364 -9.82 20.02 16.70
N LEU A 365 -10.11 19.30 15.61
CA LEU A 365 -10.94 19.77 14.51
C LEU A 365 -12.42 19.38 14.67
N SER A 366 -12.79 18.81 15.82
CA SER A 366 -14.15 18.32 16.09
C SER A 366 -14.65 17.37 15.00
N ARG A 367 -13.76 16.55 14.42
CA ARG A 367 -14.09 15.57 13.41
C ARG A 367 -14.16 14.16 14.01
N ARG A 368 -14.86 13.27 13.32
CA ARG A 368 -14.98 11.87 13.71
C ARG A 368 -13.79 11.08 13.21
N LEU A 369 -13.22 10.24 14.07
CA LEU A 369 -12.18 9.26 13.71
C LEU A 369 -12.79 7.89 13.47
N SER A 370 -12.33 7.19 12.44
CA SER A 370 -12.64 5.79 12.14
C SER A 370 -11.34 4.98 12.20
N GLU A 371 -11.04 4.43 13.40
CA GLU A 371 -9.90 3.52 13.58
C GLU A 371 -10.32 2.09 13.19
N VAL A 372 -9.63 1.50 12.22
CA VAL A 372 -9.97 0.19 11.61
C VAL A 372 -8.78 -0.78 11.70
N PRO A 373 -8.97 -2.09 11.46
CA PRO A 373 -7.84 -3.04 11.35
C PRO A 373 -6.88 -2.65 10.23
N VAL A 374 -5.67 -3.21 10.24
CA VAL A 374 -4.70 -3.01 9.15
C VAL A 374 -5.25 -3.55 7.83
N GLY A 375 -5.12 -2.76 6.77
CA GLY A 375 -5.56 -3.06 5.43
C GLY A 375 -6.47 -1.98 4.85
N PHE A 376 -6.10 -1.45 3.69
CA PHE A 376 -6.79 -0.32 3.05
C PHE A 376 -8.24 -0.63 2.67
N LYS A 377 -8.58 -1.91 2.46
CA LYS A 377 -9.94 -2.38 2.16
C LYS A 377 -11.01 -1.88 3.13
N TRP A 378 -10.65 -1.60 4.37
CA TRP A 378 -11.58 -1.12 5.39
C TRP A 378 -12.04 0.33 5.16
N PHE A 379 -11.30 1.10 4.36
CA PHE A 379 -11.65 2.47 3.98
C PHE A 379 -12.52 2.54 2.72
N VAL A 380 -12.54 1.48 1.91
CA VAL A 380 -13.20 1.44 0.60
C VAL A 380 -14.66 1.90 0.64
N PRO A 381 -15.54 1.34 1.50
CA PRO A 381 -16.95 1.77 1.52
C PRO A 381 -17.09 3.26 1.85
N GLY A 382 -16.35 3.73 2.86
CA GLY A 382 -16.48 5.11 3.32
C GLY A 382 -15.89 6.14 2.34
N LEU A 383 -14.82 5.81 1.62
CA LEU A 383 -14.30 6.66 0.55
C LEU A 383 -15.27 6.69 -0.65
N LEU A 384 -15.90 5.55 -0.95
CA LEU A 384 -16.81 5.43 -2.07
C LEU A 384 -18.09 6.27 -1.89
N ASP A 385 -18.65 6.27 -0.69
CA ASP A 385 -19.89 6.98 -0.37
C ASP A 385 -19.66 8.38 0.25
N GLY A 386 -18.40 8.77 0.47
CA GLY A 386 -18.01 10.05 1.06
C GLY A 386 -18.25 10.16 2.57
N SER A 387 -18.54 9.06 3.27
CA SER A 387 -18.61 9.04 4.73
C SER A 387 -17.24 9.03 5.41
N LEU A 388 -16.18 8.69 4.65
CA LEU A 388 -14.78 8.95 4.97
C LEU A 388 -14.23 9.98 3.98
N CYS A 389 -13.59 11.02 4.48
CA CYS A 389 -12.92 12.02 3.62
C CYS A 389 -11.44 11.71 3.38
N PHE A 390 -10.85 10.87 4.21
CA PHE A 390 -9.44 10.43 4.17
C PHE A 390 -9.32 9.02 4.73
N GLY A 391 -8.45 8.21 4.14
CA GLY A 391 -8.02 6.92 4.68
C GLY A 391 -6.51 6.77 4.55
N GLY A 392 -5.81 6.41 5.64
CA GLY A 392 -4.35 6.30 5.65
C GLY A 392 -3.79 5.21 6.54
N GLU A 393 -2.64 4.67 6.13
CA GLU A 393 -1.89 3.62 6.81
C GLU A 393 -0.48 4.09 7.13
N GLU A 394 0.08 3.65 8.26
CA GLU A 394 1.46 3.92 8.67
C GLU A 394 2.51 3.41 7.67
N SER A 395 2.08 2.56 6.75
CA SER A 395 2.90 2.03 5.65
C SER A 395 3.08 3.00 4.47
N ALA A 396 2.73 4.29 4.65
CA ALA A 396 2.79 5.34 3.65
C ALA A 396 1.75 5.24 2.51
N GLY A 397 0.68 4.49 2.71
CA GLY A 397 -0.44 4.42 1.78
C GLY A 397 -1.62 5.28 2.26
N ALA A 398 -2.14 6.14 1.39
CA ALA A 398 -3.33 6.94 1.71
C ALA A 398 -4.10 7.34 0.45
N SER A 399 -5.37 7.70 0.64
CA SER A 399 -6.20 8.36 -0.36
C SER A 399 -7.20 9.31 0.32
N PHE A 400 -7.71 10.28 -0.42
CA PHE A 400 -8.68 11.25 0.06
C PHE A 400 -9.64 11.70 -1.05
N LEU A 401 -10.74 12.33 -0.67
CA LEU A 401 -11.78 12.75 -1.59
C LEU A 401 -11.32 13.89 -2.51
N ARG A 402 -11.99 14.02 -3.64
CA ARG A 402 -11.87 15.16 -4.56
C ARG A 402 -12.19 16.48 -3.86
N LEU A 403 -11.87 17.58 -4.50
CA LEU A 403 -12.17 18.93 -4.01
C LEU A 403 -13.68 19.15 -3.77
N ASP A 404 -14.54 18.46 -4.52
CA ASP A 404 -16.00 18.53 -4.41
C ASP A 404 -16.61 17.56 -3.38
N GLY A 405 -15.78 16.73 -2.74
CA GLY A 405 -16.21 15.73 -1.75
C GLY A 405 -16.65 14.40 -2.35
N THR A 406 -16.50 14.18 -3.64
CA THR A 406 -16.74 12.88 -4.27
C THR A 406 -15.49 11.99 -4.21
N VAL A 407 -15.66 10.68 -4.42
CA VAL A 407 -14.55 9.72 -4.41
C VAL A 407 -13.54 10.02 -5.50
N TRP A 408 -12.25 9.96 -5.12
CA TRP A 408 -11.12 9.98 -6.06
C TRP A 408 -10.72 8.56 -6.44
N THR A 409 -10.08 7.84 -5.52
CA THR A 409 -9.77 6.42 -5.59
C THR A 409 -10.20 5.73 -4.30
N THR A 410 -10.43 4.43 -4.37
CA THR A 410 -10.69 3.55 -3.21
C THR A 410 -9.51 2.64 -2.92
N ASP A 411 -8.41 2.79 -3.66
CA ASP A 411 -7.09 2.28 -3.32
C ASP A 411 -6.16 3.44 -2.98
N LYS A 412 -5.00 3.14 -2.42
CA LYS A 412 -3.96 4.11 -2.05
C LYS A 412 -3.41 4.81 -3.30
N ASP A 413 -3.12 6.10 -3.19
CA ASP A 413 -2.61 6.92 -4.28
C ASP A 413 -1.42 7.77 -3.81
N GLY A 414 -0.20 7.30 -4.10
CA GLY A 414 1.03 8.00 -3.76
C GLY A 414 1.20 9.33 -4.48
N PRO A 415 1.00 9.43 -5.80
CA PRO A 415 1.08 10.68 -6.54
C PRO A 415 0.24 11.83 -5.98
N ILE A 416 -1.02 11.60 -5.55
CA ILE A 416 -1.81 12.70 -4.96
C ILE A 416 -1.29 13.12 -3.60
N MET A 417 -0.71 12.20 -2.82
CA MET A 417 -0.07 12.54 -1.54
C MET A 417 1.21 13.38 -1.77
N ASN A 418 1.98 13.07 -2.80
CA ASN A 418 3.13 13.86 -3.22
C ASN A 418 2.73 15.27 -3.65
N LEU A 419 1.73 15.37 -4.52
CA LEU A 419 1.21 16.65 -4.99
C LEU A 419 0.53 17.44 -3.87
N LEU A 420 -0.09 16.77 -2.88
CA LEU A 420 -0.63 17.41 -1.68
C LEU A 420 0.48 18.10 -0.85
N ALA A 421 1.66 17.48 -0.73
CA ALA A 421 2.81 18.11 -0.07
C ALA A 421 3.25 19.38 -0.81
N ALA A 422 3.20 19.39 -2.14
CA ALA A 422 3.47 20.58 -2.95
C ALA A 422 2.35 21.63 -2.80
N GLU A 423 1.07 21.21 -2.83
CA GLU A 423 -0.08 22.11 -2.63
C GLU A 423 -0.02 22.84 -1.29
N MET A 424 0.19 22.09 -0.19
CA MET A 424 0.25 22.75 1.13
C MET A 424 1.42 23.72 1.24
N THR A 425 2.56 23.38 0.64
CA THR A 425 3.72 24.28 0.60
C THR A 425 3.43 25.54 -0.20
N ALA A 426 2.76 25.40 -1.35
CA ALA A 426 2.35 26.51 -2.20
C ALA A 426 1.37 27.46 -1.49
N ARG A 427 0.38 26.90 -0.80
CA ARG A 427 -0.68 27.67 -0.16
C ARG A 427 -0.27 28.33 1.14
N THR A 428 0.63 27.72 1.90
CA THR A 428 0.99 28.19 3.25
C THR A 428 2.38 28.82 3.32
N GLY A 429 3.22 28.63 2.31
CA GLY A 429 4.63 29.02 2.32
C GLY A 429 5.52 28.12 3.20
N LYS A 430 4.92 27.14 3.91
CA LYS A 430 5.61 26.21 4.83
C LYS A 430 5.62 24.82 4.23
N GLU A 431 6.78 24.15 4.29
CA GLU A 431 6.86 22.76 3.85
C GLU A 431 6.34 21.77 4.93
N PRO A 432 6.04 20.50 4.58
CA PRO A 432 5.42 19.56 5.50
C PRO A 432 6.12 19.36 6.84
N GLY A 433 7.45 19.39 6.90
CA GLY A 433 8.21 19.27 8.15
C GLY A 433 8.03 20.48 9.08
N GLU A 434 7.84 21.69 8.50
CA GLU A 434 7.50 22.89 9.28
C GLU A 434 6.11 22.77 9.90
N HIS A 435 5.13 22.28 9.16
CA HIS A 435 3.79 21.97 9.68
C HIS A 435 3.83 20.90 10.77
N TYR A 436 4.67 19.87 10.61
CA TYR A 436 4.82 18.83 11.63
C TYR A 436 5.37 19.40 12.95
N ARG A 437 6.35 20.34 12.90
CA ARG A 437 6.84 21.01 14.10
C ARG A 437 5.74 21.80 14.83
N GLU A 438 4.85 22.46 14.08
CA GLU A 438 3.68 23.14 14.68
C GLU A 438 2.74 22.14 15.37
N LEU A 439 2.44 21.01 14.71
CA LEU A 439 1.61 19.97 15.33
C LEU A 439 2.23 19.39 16.60
N THR A 440 3.54 19.14 16.60
CA THR A 440 4.20 18.59 17.79
C THR A 440 4.32 19.61 18.94
N ALA A 441 4.38 20.88 18.65
CA ALA A 441 4.32 21.94 19.66
C ALA A 441 2.91 22.04 20.29
N GLU A 442 1.86 21.78 19.52
CA GLU A 442 0.46 21.82 19.99
C GLU A 442 0.05 20.53 20.72
N PHE A 443 0.41 19.35 20.19
CA PHE A 443 -0.11 18.05 20.61
C PHE A 443 0.91 17.13 21.29
N GLY A 444 2.18 17.51 21.34
CA GLY A 444 3.28 16.67 21.80
C GLY A 444 3.90 15.85 20.66
N SER A 445 5.15 15.43 20.87
CA SER A 445 5.95 14.70 19.88
C SER A 445 5.88 13.19 20.14
N PRO A 446 5.25 12.39 19.27
CA PRO A 446 5.20 10.94 19.46
C PRO A 446 6.54 10.30 19.12
N LEU A 447 6.96 9.35 19.93
CA LEU A 447 8.01 8.37 19.67
C LEU A 447 7.35 7.06 19.29
N TYR A 448 7.65 6.54 18.11
CA TYR A 448 7.01 5.36 17.54
C TYR A 448 8.03 4.28 17.20
N THR A 449 7.69 3.02 17.46
CA THR A 449 8.52 1.88 17.08
C THR A 449 7.70 0.67 16.66
N ARG A 450 8.30 -0.17 15.80
CA ARG A 450 7.81 -1.51 15.46
C ARG A 450 8.90 -2.53 15.78
N ILE A 451 8.50 -3.63 16.38
CA ILE A 451 9.36 -4.75 16.72
C ILE A 451 8.74 -6.03 16.18
N ASP A 452 9.57 -6.82 15.53
CA ASP A 452 9.22 -8.14 15.08
C ASP A 452 9.74 -9.17 16.09
N ALA A 453 8.96 -10.21 16.40
CA ALA A 453 9.32 -11.30 17.31
C ALA A 453 8.88 -12.63 16.72
N GLU A 454 9.71 -13.66 16.84
CA GLU A 454 9.40 -15.01 16.36
C GLU A 454 8.14 -15.56 17.02
N ALA A 455 7.32 -16.28 16.24
CA ALA A 455 6.13 -16.96 16.72
C ALA A 455 5.79 -18.16 15.84
N SER A 456 5.53 -19.28 16.49
CA SER A 456 5.01 -20.46 15.81
C SER A 456 3.61 -20.23 15.24
N PRO A 457 3.16 -21.02 14.25
CA PRO A 457 1.79 -20.94 13.74
C PRO A 457 0.71 -21.06 14.83
N ALA A 458 0.96 -21.90 15.85
CA ALA A 458 0.04 -22.07 16.97
C ALA A 458 -0.05 -20.80 17.86
N GLU A 459 1.06 -20.12 18.08
CA GLU A 459 1.10 -18.84 18.80
C GLU A 459 0.43 -17.73 18.01
N LYS A 460 0.68 -17.65 16.69
CA LYS A 460 0.02 -16.72 15.79
C LYS A 460 -1.52 -16.90 15.82
N ALA A 461 -2.00 -18.16 15.78
CA ALA A 461 -3.41 -18.47 15.86
C ALA A 461 -4.02 -18.08 17.21
N ARG A 462 -3.29 -18.25 18.33
CA ARG A 462 -3.72 -17.81 19.67
C ARG A 462 -3.78 -16.29 19.75
N LEU A 463 -2.75 -15.59 19.29
CA LEU A 463 -2.71 -14.12 19.28
C LEU A 463 -3.89 -13.53 18.51
N GLY A 464 -4.25 -14.13 17.37
CA GLY A 464 -5.39 -13.70 16.57
C GLY A 464 -6.76 -13.89 17.21
N LYS A 465 -6.83 -14.70 18.27
CA LYS A 465 -8.08 -15.05 18.99
C LYS A 465 -8.13 -14.52 20.42
N LEU A 466 -7.22 -13.62 20.81
CA LEU A 466 -7.20 -13.09 22.17
C LEU A 466 -8.50 -12.36 22.53
N SER A 467 -8.90 -12.50 23.81
CA SER A 467 -9.92 -11.67 24.44
C SER A 467 -9.26 -10.48 25.15
N PRO A 468 -9.94 -9.33 25.31
CA PRO A 468 -9.48 -8.25 26.17
C PRO A 468 -9.18 -8.71 27.60
N ASP A 469 -9.91 -9.73 28.09
CA ASP A 469 -9.76 -10.30 29.44
C ASP A 469 -8.44 -11.07 29.64
N ALA A 470 -7.72 -11.39 28.56
CA ALA A 470 -6.38 -11.98 28.65
C ALA A 470 -5.34 -11.00 29.21
N VAL A 471 -5.63 -9.69 29.22
CA VAL A 471 -4.79 -8.65 29.81
C VAL A 471 -5.29 -8.37 31.22
N LYS A 472 -4.61 -8.90 32.24
CA LYS A 472 -4.96 -8.67 33.66
C LYS A 472 -4.39 -7.37 34.22
N ASP A 473 -3.38 -6.80 33.54
CA ASP A 473 -2.69 -5.61 33.96
C ASP A 473 -3.66 -4.41 34.01
N ALA A 474 -3.52 -3.58 35.08
CA ALA A 474 -4.29 -2.35 35.23
C ALA A 474 -3.55 -1.12 34.70
N GLU A 475 -2.23 -1.24 34.53
CA GLU A 475 -1.35 -0.15 34.09
C GLU A 475 -0.49 -0.60 32.91
N LEU A 476 -0.05 0.37 32.13
CA LEU A 476 0.94 0.25 31.06
C LEU A 476 1.99 1.35 31.26
N ALA A 477 3.24 0.94 31.48
CA ALA A 477 4.38 1.83 31.75
C ALA A 477 4.09 2.89 32.84
N GLY A 478 3.41 2.45 33.92
CA GLY A 478 3.05 3.29 35.07
C GLY A 478 1.87 4.24 34.84
N GLU A 479 1.11 4.04 33.77
CA GLU A 479 -0.13 4.80 33.50
C GLU A 479 -1.33 3.86 33.48
N PRO A 480 -2.51 4.27 34.01
CA PRO A 480 -3.72 3.46 33.96
C PRO A 480 -4.08 3.09 32.51
N ILE A 481 -4.41 1.82 32.30
CA ILE A 481 -4.93 1.34 31.00
C ILE A 481 -6.34 1.88 30.81
N THR A 482 -6.54 2.60 29.71
CA THR A 482 -7.83 3.21 29.34
C THR A 482 -8.64 2.35 28.37
N ALA A 483 -7.97 1.48 27.59
CA ALA A 483 -8.65 0.55 26.68
C ALA A 483 -7.82 -0.71 26.41
N LYS A 484 -8.53 -1.84 26.23
CA LYS A 484 -8.01 -3.14 25.79
C LYS A 484 -8.87 -3.60 24.62
N LEU A 485 -8.31 -3.59 23.42
CA LEU A 485 -9.07 -3.75 22.18
C LEU A 485 -8.65 -5.02 21.44
N THR A 486 -9.63 -5.81 21.04
CA THR A 486 -9.51 -6.93 20.07
C THR A 486 -10.43 -6.72 18.87
N ARG A 487 -11.22 -5.64 18.91
CA ARG A 487 -12.05 -5.15 17.81
C ARG A 487 -11.76 -3.68 17.56
N ALA A 488 -11.76 -3.28 16.30
CA ALA A 488 -11.50 -1.90 15.92
C ALA A 488 -12.71 -1.00 16.25
N PRO A 489 -12.49 0.16 16.89
CA PRO A 489 -13.58 1.07 17.28
C PRO A 489 -14.38 1.62 16.09
N GLY A 490 -13.74 1.80 14.94
CA GLY A 490 -14.36 2.43 13.77
C GLY A 490 -15.39 1.57 13.04
N ASN A 491 -15.25 0.23 13.07
CA ASN A 491 -16.13 -0.68 12.32
C ASN A 491 -16.49 -1.98 13.05
N GLY A 492 -16.02 -2.17 14.30
CA GLY A 492 -16.28 -3.39 15.08
C GLY A 492 -15.60 -4.65 14.57
N ALA A 493 -14.78 -4.58 13.51
CA ALA A 493 -14.10 -5.74 12.96
C ALA A 493 -12.98 -6.24 13.88
N SER A 494 -12.72 -7.56 13.86
CA SER A 494 -11.59 -8.13 14.60
C SER A 494 -10.27 -7.53 14.12
N ILE A 495 -9.41 -7.12 15.04
CA ILE A 495 -8.07 -6.61 14.71
C ILE A 495 -7.06 -7.75 14.48
N GLY A 496 -7.48 -9.00 14.72
CA GLY A 496 -6.60 -10.15 14.61
C GLY A 496 -5.43 -10.12 15.60
N GLY A 497 -5.61 -9.50 16.78
CA GLY A 497 -4.58 -9.31 17.79
C GLY A 497 -5.12 -8.53 18.98
N LEU A 498 -4.23 -7.79 19.63
CA LEU A 498 -4.53 -7.01 20.82
C LEU A 498 -3.95 -5.60 20.70
N LYS A 499 -4.72 -4.57 21.10
CA LYS A 499 -4.21 -3.21 21.34
C LYS A 499 -4.52 -2.81 22.78
N VAL A 500 -3.52 -2.28 23.49
CA VAL A 500 -3.65 -1.75 24.86
C VAL A 500 -3.28 -0.27 24.83
N VAL A 501 -4.13 0.56 25.41
CA VAL A 501 -4.02 2.02 25.37
C VAL A 501 -3.94 2.58 26.78
N ALA A 502 -3.00 3.49 27.00
CA ALA A 502 -2.90 4.35 28.18
C ALA A 502 -2.95 5.84 27.76
N GLN A 503 -2.86 6.75 28.71
CA GLN A 503 -3.03 8.19 28.44
C GLN A 503 -1.98 8.75 27.44
N ASN A 504 -0.71 8.38 27.64
CA ASN A 504 0.41 8.92 26.83
C ASN A 504 1.12 7.85 26.01
N GLY A 505 0.51 6.68 25.82
CA GLY A 505 1.11 5.63 25.03
C GLY A 505 0.18 4.45 24.79
N TRP A 506 0.59 3.60 23.85
CA TRP A 506 -0.14 2.38 23.52
C TRP A 506 0.82 1.36 22.89
N PHE A 507 0.40 0.12 22.91
CA PHE A 507 0.97 -0.90 22.01
C PHE A 507 -0.13 -1.68 21.30
N ALA A 508 0.22 -2.24 20.13
CA ALA A 508 -0.60 -3.22 19.42
C ALA A 508 0.25 -4.42 19.02
N ALA A 509 -0.24 -5.62 19.27
CA ALA A 509 0.42 -6.87 18.90
C ALA A 509 -0.47 -7.67 17.94
N ARG A 510 0.10 -8.11 16.81
CA ARG A 510 -0.63 -8.86 15.80
C ARG A 510 0.28 -9.86 15.07
N PRO A 511 -0.24 -11.04 14.67
CA PRO A 511 0.53 -12.01 13.88
C PRO A 511 0.84 -11.45 12.48
N SER A 512 1.98 -11.83 11.92
CA SER A 512 2.25 -11.67 10.49
C SER A 512 1.42 -12.68 9.70
N GLY A 513 0.86 -12.23 8.58
CA GLY A 513 0.12 -13.12 7.66
C GLY A 513 1.03 -14.00 6.80
N THR A 514 2.29 -13.60 6.61
CA THR A 514 3.22 -14.21 5.64
C THR A 514 4.50 -14.78 6.27
N GLU A 515 4.80 -14.43 7.50
CA GLU A 515 6.05 -14.79 8.18
C GLU A 515 5.75 -15.43 9.54
N ASP A 516 6.65 -16.25 10.07
CA ASP A 516 6.53 -16.86 11.40
C ASP A 516 6.97 -15.91 12.52
N ILE A 517 6.35 -14.73 12.51
CA ILE A 517 6.54 -13.66 13.48
C ILE A 517 5.21 -13.05 13.92
N TYR A 518 5.23 -12.38 15.06
CA TYR A 518 4.26 -11.34 15.37
C TYR A 518 4.94 -9.98 15.48
N LYS A 519 4.17 -8.94 15.23
CA LYS A 519 4.63 -7.55 15.23
C LYS A 519 4.06 -6.83 16.44
N ILE A 520 4.92 -6.14 17.20
CA ILE A 520 4.51 -5.18 18.23
C ILE A 520 4.77 -3.79 17.67
N TYR A 521 3.72 -2.99 17.64
CA TYR A 521 3.78 -1.56 17.40
C TYR A 521 3.61 -0.86 18.74
N ALA A 522 4.39 0.18 19.02
CA ALA A 522 4.29 0.94 20.24
C ALA A 522 4.55 2.43 20.00
N GLU A 523 3.86 3.28 20.75
CA GLU A 523 4.00 4.71 20.71
C GLU A 523 4.00 5.31 22.11
N SER A 524 4.79 6.37 22.32
CA SER A 524 4.84 7.16 23.53
C SER A 524 4.82 8.66 23.19
N PHE A 525 4.06 9.46 23.92
CA PHE A 525 4.08 10.93 23.90
C PHE A 525 4.94 11.54 25.01
N ARG A 526 5.75 10.75 25.70
CA ARG A 526 6.65 11.22 26.77
C ARG A 526 8.10 11.21 26.29
N ASP A 527 8.81 10.12 26.54
CA ASP A 527 10.22 10.01 26.25
C ASP A 527 10.62 8.56 25.85
N ASP A 528 11.89 8.37 25.48
CA ASP A 528 12.43 7.07 25.10
C ASP A 528 12.35 6.03 26.23
N LYS A 529 12.44 6.44 27.49
CA LYS A 529 12.33 5.54 28.66
C LYS A 529 10.93 5.00 28.78
N HIS A 530 9.92 5.87 28.60
CA HIS A 530 8.52 5.47 28.61
C HIS A 530 8.19 4.55 27.41
N LEU A 531 8.70 4.84 26.22
CA LEU A 531 8.53 3.97 25.05
C LEU A 531 9.19 2.59 25.31
N ALA A 532 10.39 2.57 25.89
CA ALA A 532 11.08 1.32 26.22
C ALA A 532 10.31 0.49 27.26
N ALA A 533 9.70 1.15 28.25
CA ALA A 533 8.84 0.50 29.25
C ALA A 533 7.60 -0.11 28.60
N ILE A 534 6.90 0.63 27.74
CA ILE A 534 5.74 0.12 26.97
C ILE A 534 6.14 -1.14 26.18
N VAL A 535 7.26 -1.11 25.48
CA VAL A 535 7.75 -2.25 24.70
C VAL A 535 8.05 -3.45 25.56
N ALA A 536 8.71 -3.26 26.72
CA ALA A 536 9.05 -4.33 27.63
C ALA A 536 7.79 -4.99 28.22
N GLU A 537 6.84 -4.19 28.65
CA GLU A 537 5.56 -4.68 29.19
C GLU A 537 4.69 -5.32 28.10
N ALA A 538 4.66 -4.77 26.88
CA ALA A 538 3.97 -5.38 25.75
C ALA A 538 4.46 -6.80 25.48
N ARG A 539 5.78 -7.02 25.47
CA ARG A 539 6.36 -8.38 25.31
C ARG A 539 5.91 -9.32 26.42
N GLN A 540 5.88 -8.87 27.68
CA GLN A 540 5.46 -9.68 28.81
C GLN A 540 3.96 -10.03 28.73
N ILE A 541 3.12 -9.04 28.44
CA ILE A 541 1.67 -9.22 28.28
C ILE A 541 1.37 -10.23 27.17
N VAL A 542 2.01 -10.06 26.00
CA VAL A 542 1.83 -10.97 24.86
C VAL A 542 2.34 -12.37 25.21
N ALA A 543 3.50 -12.49 25.84
CA ALA A 543 4.05 -13.80 26.23
C ALA A 543 3.14 -14.53 27.22
N ARG A 544 2.60 -13.85 28.25
CA ARG A 544 1.61 -14.43 29.19
C ARG A 544 0.35 -14.89 28.46
N ALA A 545 -0.19 -14.06 27.57
CA ALA A 545 -1.38 -14.38 26.81
C ALA A 545 -1.17 -15.59 25.87
N LEU A 546 0.03 -15.70 25.26
CA LEU A 546 0.38 -16.84 24.42
C LEU A 546 0.65 -18.13 25.21
N ALA A 547 1.16 -18.03 26.44
CA ALA A 547 1.42 -19.19 27.29
C ALA A 547 0.12 -19.84 27.84
N GLY A 548 -1.04 -19.21 27.68
CA GLY A 548 -2.30 -19.68 28.24
C GLY A 548 -2.34 -19.69 29.77
N LYS A 549 -1.43 -18.99 30.42
CA LYS A 549 -1.43 -18.73 31.87
C LYS A 549 -2.23 -17.45 32.14
N THR A 550 -3.53 -17.61 32.14
CA THR A 550 -4.46 -16.57 32.60
C THR A 550 -4.79 -16.73 34.08
#